data_17a90328719ec7a2c18ae33bee12dbcc
#
_entry.id   17a90328719ec7a2c18ae33bee12dbcc
#
_cell.length_a   1.000
_cell.length_b   1.000
_cell.length_c   1.000
_cell.angle_alpha   90.00
_cell.angle_beta   90.00
_cell.angle_gamma   90.00
#
_symmetry.space_group_name_H-M   'P 1'
#
loop_
_entity.id
_entity.type
_entity.pdbx_description
1 polymer ?
#
loop_
_entity_poly.entity_id
_entity_poly.type
_entity_poly.pdbx_seq_one_letter_code
_entity_poly.pdbx_strand_id
1 'polypeptide(L)'
;MDNVEIIYKKYSKNIYNLAYRMTGDKDDASDITQETFLEGFKSLDKFKGESQIYTWLYKIAKNKTLRFLEKKNKTTFLSLQELIDNSSSPVSDEISETEKMNYISQVKDGCLSGLLRCLSLQQRLAFILNVLIDLPIEQVASVIEKSENATRILVHRSKQNIKDFLCNNCSLYNSQNSCRCENLINFSLKQSWICLNNPAQIESEIKDLKDVIGLYKTLQETYPTNDFDKRVQQLLADKVDFLILNGKKVK
;
A
#
# COMPACT_ATOMS: atom_id res chain seq x y z
N MET A 1 4.19 -26.62 14.33
CA MET A 1 4.89 -25.34 14.52
C MET A 1 5.43 -24.78 13.21
N ASP A 2 6.12 -25.59 12.40
CA ASP A 2 6.82 -25.13 11.19
C ASP A 2 5.93 -24.46 10.12
N ASN A 3 4.68 -24.83 10.03
CA ASN A 3 3.82 -24.37 8.93
C ASN A 3 3.35 -22.90 9.11
N VAL A 4 3.08 -22.46 10.32
CA VAL A 4 2.58 -21.10 10.64
C VAL A 4 3.68 -20.05 10.47
N GLU A 5 4.88 -20.35 10.95
CA GLU A 5 6.04 -19.46 10.83
C GLU A 5 6.48 -19.31 9.36
N ILE A 6 6.47 -20.42 8.61
CA ILE A 6 6.78 -20.40 7.17
C ILE A 6 5.77 -19.55 6.41
N ILE A 7 4.47 -19.70 6.66
CA ILE A 7 3.41 -18.92 6.05
C ILE A 7 3.58 -17.43 6.39
N TYR A 8 3.84 -17.13 7.66
CA TYR A 8 4.07 -15.75 8.08
C TYR A 8 5.28 -15.13 7.37
N LYS A 9 6.45 -15.76 7.45
CA LYS A 9 7.68 -15.28 6.80
C LYS A 9 7.50 -15.08 5.29
N LYS A 10 6.73 -15.95 4.65
CA LYS A 10 6.51 -15.90 3.19
C LYS A 10 5.56 -14.79 2.76
N TYR A 11 4.52 -14.48 3.54
CA TYR A 11 3.41 -13.62 3.08
C TYR A 11 3.22 -12.33 3.88
N SER A 12 3.88 -12.15 5.03
CA SER A 12 3.69 -10.98 5.89
C SER A 12 3.99 -9.66 5.17
N LYS A 13 5.09 -9.59 4.44
CA LYS A 13 5.47 -8.42 3.65
C LYS A 13 4.38 -8.05 2.62
N ASN A 14 3.81 -9.03 1.95
CA ASN A 14 2.80 -8.79 0.93
C ASN A 14 1.46 -8.33 1.54
N ILE A 15 1.06 -8.90 2.67
CA ILE A 15 -0.14 -8.48 3.41
C ILE A 15 0.04 -7.07 3.96
N TYR A 16 1.19 -6.76 4.55
CA TYR A 16 1.52 -5.42 5.01
C TYR A 16 1.48 -4.39 3.87
N ASN A 17 2.10 -4.70 2.74
CA ASN A 17 2.10 -3.83 1.57
C ASN A 17 0.68 -3.56 1.04
N LEU A 18 -0.18 -4.59 1.00
CA LEU A 18 -1.60 -4.40 0.68
C LEU A 18 -2.25 -3.42 1.66
N ALA A 19 -2.12 -3.66 2.97
CA ALA A 19 -2.72 -2.84 4.00
C ALA A 19 -2.19 -1.39 3.95
N TYR A 20 -0.86 -1.21 3.86
CA TYR A 20 -0.24 0.11 3.78
C TYR A 20 -0.69 0.91 2.55
N ARG A 21 -0.74 0.29 1.37
CA ARG A 21 -1.21 0.95 0.15
C ARG A 21 -2.70 1.28 0.17
N MET A 22 -3.46 0.51 0.92
CA MET A 22 -4.89 0.79 1.13
C MET A 22 -5.10 1.94 2.14
N THR A 23 -4.36 1.99 3.24
CA THR A 23 -4.54 2.95 4.33
C THR A 23 -3.69 4.22 4.18
N GLY A 24 -2.45 4.07 3.70
CA GLY A 24 -1.43 5.12 3.65
C GLY A 24 -0.76 5.39 5.00
N ASP A 25 -0.97 4.51 5.98
CA ASP A 25 -0.47 4.65 7.34
C ASP A 25 0.24 3.37 7.79
N LYS A 26 1.42 3.50 8.42
CA LYS A 26 2.28 2.37 8.79
C LYS A 26 1.73 1.61 9.99
N ASP A 27 1.17 2.32 10.95
CA ASP A 27 0.64 1.73 12.18
C ASP A 27 -0.66 0.98 11.86
N ASP A 28 -1.57 1.62 11.11
CA ASP A 28 -2.78 0.97 10.60
C ASP A 28 -2.45 -0.30 9.79
N ALA A 29 -1.41 -0.24 8.93
CA ALA A 29 -0.99 -1.40 8.14
C ALA A 29 -0.42 -2.53 9.00
N SER A 30 0.32 -2.19 10.05
CA SER A 30 0.85 -3.14 11.02
C SER A 30 -0.28 -3.85 11.76
N ASP A 31 -1.25 -3.09 12.26
CA ASP A 31 -2.41 -3.64 12.98
C ASP A 31 -3.26 -4.56 12.09
N ILE A 32 -3.56 -4.12 10.86
CA ILE A 32 -4.31 -4.93 9.89
C ILE A 32 -3.55 -6.22 9.55
N THR A 33 -2.22 -6.15 9.39
CA THR A 33 -1.39 -7.32 9.10
C THR A 33 -1.44 -8.30 10.26
N GLN A 34 -1.23 -7.83 11.48
CA GLN A 34 -1.31 -8.64 12.68
C GLN A 34 -2.68 -9.32 12.83
N GLU A 35 -3.76 -8.55 12.70
CA GLU A 35 -5.12 -9.09 12.77
C GLU A 35 -5.42 -10.11 11.67
N THR A 36 -4.85 -9.91 10.47
CA THR A 36 -5.00 -10.84 9.35
C THR A 36 -4.40 -12.20 9.68
N PHE A 37 -3.17 -12.23 10.17
CA PHE A 37 -2.51 -13.49 10.52
C PHE A 37 -3.14 -14.14 11.75
N LEU A 38 -3.54 -13.36 12.76
CA LEU A 38 -4.28 -13.89 13.92
C LEU A 38 -5.61 -14.55 13.53
N GLU A 39 -6.37 -13.93 12.64
CA GLU A 39 -7.62 -14.51 12.12
C GLU A 39 -7.35 -15.74 11.24
N GLY A 40 -6.36 -15.63 10.35
CA GLY A 40 -5.92 -16.71 9.48
C GLY A 40 -5.54 -17.95 10.28
N PHE A 41 -4.71 -17.81 11.30
CA PHE A 41 -4.26 -18.97 12.11
C PHE A 41 -5.36 -19.54 13.01
N LYS A 42 -6.27 -18.72 13.53
CA LYS A 42 -7.44 -19.22 14.25
C LYS A 42 -8.39 -20.04 13.38
N SER A 43 -8.42 -19.78 12.08
CA SER A 43 -9.32 -20.41 11.13
C SER A 43 -8.59 -21.31 10.10
N LEU A 44 -7.31 -21.62 10.35
CA LEU A 44 -6.51 -22.47 9.46
C LEU A 44 -7.09 -23.89 9.32
N ASP A 45 -7.72 -24.42 10.37
CA ASP A 45 -8.47 -25.66 10.36
C ASP A 45 -9.70 -25.66 9.41
N LYS A 46 -10.20 -24.48 9.09
CA LYS A 46 -11.32 -24.29 8.14
C LYS A 46 -10.84 -24.07 6.69
N PHE A 47 -9.54 -23.96 6.48
CA PHE A 47 -8.96 -23.84 5.15
C PHE A 47 -9.04 -25.16 4.41
N LYS A 48 -9.96 -25.27 3.45
CA LYS A 48 -10.25 -26.51 2.71
C LYS A 48 -9.29 -26.81 1.57
N GLY A 49 -8.30 -25.93 1.29
CA GLY A 49 -7.39 -26.11 0.16
C GLY A 49 -8.01 -25.81 -1.22
N GLU A 50 -9.22 -25.27 -1.27
CA GLU A 50 -9.93 -24.92 -2.52
C GLU A 50 -9.27 -23.72 -3.26
N SER A 51 -8.35 -23.01 -2.62
CA SER A 51 -7.57 -21.93 -3.20
C SER A 51 -6.14 -21.97 -2.66
N GLN A 52 -5.24 -21.18 -3.27
CA GLN A 52 -3.91 -21.00 -2.71
C GLN A 52 -4.01 -20.30 -1.34
N ILE A 53 -3.16 -20.68 -0.38
CA ILE A 53 -3.16 -20.11 0.98
C ILE A 53 -3.04 -18.58 0.99
N TYR A 54 -2.25 -18.02 0.08
CA TYR A 54 -2.09 -16.57 -0.01
C TYR A 54 -3.37 -15.87 -0.51
N THR A 55 -4.13 -16.47 -1.43
CA THR A 55 -5.42 -15.95 -1.89
C THR A 55 -6.42 -15.87 -0.73
N TRP A 56 -6.42 -16.87 0.12
CA TRP A 56 -7.22 -16.91 1.33
C TRP A 56 -6.80 -15.85 2.35
N LEU A 57 -5.50 -15.69 2.58
CA LEU A 57 -4.98 -14.61 3.43
C LEU A 57 -5.33 -13.22 2.89
N TYR A 58 -5.27 -13.01 1.57
CA TYR A 58 -5.70 -11.74 0.96
C TYR A 58 -7.19 -11.47 1.15
N LYS A 59 -8.05 -12.49 1.15
CA LYS A 59 -9.49 -12.31 1.47
C LYS A 59 -9.67 -11.81 2.91
N ILE A 60 -8.93 -12.37 3.85
CA ILE A 60 -8.96 -11.92 5.24
C ILE A 60 -8.45 -10.47 5.34
N ALA A 61 -7.29 -10.19 4.77
CA ALA A 61 -6.68 -8.86 4.75
C ALA A 61 -7.62 -7.82 4.12
N LYS A 62 -8.23 -8.13 2.96
CA LYS A 62 -9.25 -7.29 2.32
C LYS A 62 -10.37 -6.94 3.30
N ASN A 63 -10.95 -7.94 3.94
CA ASN A 63 -12.09 -7.73 4.83
C ASN A 63 -11.72 -6.85 6.04
N LYS A 64 -10.53 -7.08 6.64
CA LYS A 64 -10.02 -6.24 7.73
C LYS A 64 -9.80 -4.81 7.27
N THR A 65 -9.11 -4.63 6.15
CA THR A 65 -8.80 -3.30 5.59
C THR A 65 -10.06 -2.52 5.21
N LEU A 66 -11.04 -3.16 4.56
CA LEU A 66 -12.28 -2.48 4.17
C LEU A 66 -13.07 -2.02 5.39
N ARG A 67 -13.26 -2.87 6.41
CA ARG A 67 -13.93 -2.49 7.67
C ARG A 67 -13.25 -1.32 8.38
N PHE A 68 -11.91 -1.28 8.30
CA PHE A 68 -11.13 -0.18 8.86
C PHE A 68 -11.38 1.13 8.10
N LEU A 69 -11.35 1.08 6.76
CA LEU A 69 -11.50 2.25 5.89
C LEU A 69 -12.92 2.79 5.78
N GLU A 70 -13.95 1.98 6.02
CA GLU A 70 -15.36 2.42 6.05
C GLU A 70 -15.60 3.54 7.06
N LYS A 71 -14.78 3.64 8.11
CA LYS A 71 -14.84 4.63 9.17
C LYS A 71 -14.03 5.90 8.91
N LYS A 72 -13.22 5.94 7.85
CA LYS A 72 -12.34 7.07 7.51
C LYS A 72 -12.90 7.91 6.36
N ASN A 73 -12.59 9.21 6.38
CA ASN A 73 -12.95 10.13 5.30
C ASN A 73 -12.30 9.70 3.99
N LYS A 74 -13.06 9.81 2.90
CA LYS A 74 -12.61 9.45 1.55
C LYS A 74 -11.79 10.59 0.93
N THR A 75 -10.56 10.30 0.49
CA THR A 75 -9.78 11.19 -0.36
C THR A 75 -10.25 11.06 -1.82
N THR A 76 -10.35 12.16 -2.54
CA THR A 76 -10.73 12.21 -3.95
C THR A 76 -9.64 12.87 -4.79
N PHE A 77 -9.64 12.65 -6.11
CA PHE A 77 -8.70 13.33 -7.01
C PHE A 77 -8.86 14.86 -6.95
N LEU A 78 -10.08 15.36 -6.80
CA LEU A 78 -10.34 16.79 -6.66
C LEU A 78 -9.72 17.34 -5.36
N SER A 79 -9.97 16.68 -4.23
CA SER A 79 -9.40 17.11 -2.94
C SER A 79 -7.88 17.03 -2.90
N LEU A 80 -7.27 16.08 -3.63
CA LEU A 80 -5.82 16.03 -3.78
C LEU A 80 -5.30 17.19 -4.61
N GLN A 81 -5.98 17.53 -5.71
CA GLN A 81 -5.60 18.68 -6.54
C GLN A 81 -5.72 20.00 -5.76
N GLU A 82 -6.81 20.21 -5.06
CA GLU A 82 -7.02 21.40 -4.21
C GLU A 82 -5.92 21.52 -3.14
N LEU A 83 -5.52 20.40 -2.53
CA LEU A 83 -4.43 20.37 -1.54
C LEU A 83 -3.10 20.77 -2.20
N ILE A 84 -2.79 20.23 -3.37
CA ILE A 84 -1.58 20.56 -4.13
C ILE A 84 -1.54 22.06 -4.47
N ASP A 85 -2.63 22.59 -5.02
CA ASP A 85 -2.72 23.99 -5.47
C ASP A 85 -2.59 24.96 -4.29
N ASN A 86 -3.22 24.67 -3.17
CA ASN A 86 -3.17 25.51 -1.97
C ASN A 86 -1.86 25.39 -1.17
N SER A 87 -1.06 24.36 -1.43
CA SER A 87 0.15 24.06 -0.66
C SER A 87 1.44 24.33 -1.41
N SER A 88 1.34 24.64 -2.71
CA SER A 88 2.50 24.91 -3.56
C SER A 88 3.16 26.22 -3.19
N SER A 89 4.46 26.19 -2.90
CA SER A 89 5.28 27.36 -2.60
C SER A 89 6.74 27.13 -3.01
N PRO A 90 7.49 28.19 -3.41
CA PRO A 90 8.91 28.05 -3.72
C PRO A 90 9.69 27.44 -2.55
N VAL A 91 10.70 26.64 -2.87
CA VAL A 91 11.62 26.07 -1.88
C VAL A 91 12.53 27.19 -1.32
N SER A 92 12.88 27.12 -0.05
CA SER A 92 13.86 28.01 0.56
C SER A 92 15.25 27.81 -0.06
N ASP A 93 15.96 28.89 -0.34
CA ASP A 93 17.35 28.87 -0.85
C ASP A 93 18.35 28.30 0.17
N GLU A 94 17.94 28.08 1.42
CA GLU A 94 18.76 27.52 2.50
C GLU A 94 18.92 25.99 2.39
N ILE A 95 18.13 25.31 1.54
CA ILE A 95 18.17 23.86 1.38
C ILE A 95 19.22 23.51 0.32
N SER A 96 20.18 22.64 0.66
CA SER A 96 21.17 22.15 -0.30
C SER A 96 20.53 21.32 -1.42
N GLU A 97 21.16 21.29 -2.59
CA GLU A 97 20.63 20.52 -3.74
C GLU A 97 20.48 19.03 -3.42
N THR A 98 21.39 18.44 -2.64
CA THR A 98 21.31 17.04 -2.21
C THR A 98 20.09 16.79 -1.32
N GLU A 99 19.83 17.69 -0.37
CA GLU A 99 18.64 17.61 0.49
C GLU A 99 17.37 17.82 -0.31
N LYS A 100 17.38 18.77 -1.26
CA LYS A 100 16.27 19.03 -2.15
C LYS A 100 15.90 17.80 -2.97
N MET A 101 16.89 17.10 -3.55
CA MET A 101 16.66 15.85 -4.28
C MET A 101 16.04 14.76 -3.41
N ASN A 102 16.52 14.60 -2.17
CA ASN A 102 15.96 13.66 -1.21
C ASN A 102 14.50 14.02 -0.86
N TYR A 103 14.22 15.28 -0.58
CA TYR A 103 12.86 15.74 -0.31
C TYR A 103 11.91 15.56 -1.50
N ILE A 104 12.37 15.87 -2.72
CA ILE A 104 11.59 15.64 -3.94
C ILE A 104 11.19 14.16 -4.06
N SER A 105 12.10 13.24 -3.78
CA SER A 105 11.82 11.81 -3.81
C SER A 105 10.74 11.42 -2.79
N GLN A 106 10.85 11.90 -1.56
CA GLN A 106 9.83 11.66 -0.52
C GLN A 106 8.46 12.27 -0.88
N VAL A 107 8.46 13.46 -1.49
CA VAL A 107 7.22 14.10 -1.99
C VAL A 107 6.59 13.25 -3.09
N LYS A 108 7.37 12.67 -4.01
CA LYS A 108 6.86 11.73 -5.04
C LYS A 108 6.18 10.52 -4.39
N ASP A 109 6.79 9.92 -3.38
CA ASP A 109 6.23 8.79 -2.64
C ASP A 109 4.89 9.14 -2.01
N GLY A 110 4.82 10.28 -1.34
CA GLY A 110 3.60 10.79 -0.72
C GLY A 110 2.49 11.06 -1.74
N CYS A 111 2.84 11.67 -2.88
CA CYS A 111 1.91 11.94 -3.98
C CYS A 111 1.35 10.64 -4.58
N LEU A 112 2.21 9.66 -4.91
CA LEU A 112 1.79 8.38 -5.44
C LEU A 112 0.87 7.63 -4.47
N SER A 113 1.19 7.63 -3.18
CA SER A 113 0.34 7.09 -2.12
C SER A 113 -1.02 7.82 -2.07
N GLY A 114 -1.01 9.15 -2.22
CA GLY A 114 -2.21 9.98 -2.31
C GLY A 114 -3.10 9.60 -3.50
N LEU A 115 -2.52 9.43 -4.69
CA LEU A 115 -3.25 9.02 -5.90
C LEU A 115 -3.97 7.67 -5.73
N LEU A 116 -3.32 6.69 -5.10
CA LEU A 116 -3.99 5.42 -4.79
C LEU A 116 -5.21 5.63 -3.89
N ARG A 117 -5.11 6.51 -2.90
CA ARG A 117 -6.22 6.81 -1.98
C ARG A 117 -7.36 7.56 -2.64
N CYS A 118 -7.14 8.23 -3.78
CA CYS A 118 -8.18 8.85 -4.58
C CYS A 118 -9.04 7.85 -5.36
N LEU A 119 -8.54 6.64 -5.62
CA LEU A 119 -9.32 5.58 -6.23
C LEU A 119 -10.46 5.10 -5.30
N SER A 120 -11.56 4.63 -5.88
CA SER A 120 -12.56 3.92 -5.09
C SER A 120 -11.93 2.69 -4.42
N LEU A 121 -12.46 2.24 -3.28
CA LEU A 121 -11.89 1.10 -2.53
C LEU A 121 -11.74 -0.15 -3.42
N GLN A 122 -12.71 -0.41 -4.29
CA GLN A 122 -12.68 -1.56 -5.21
C GLN A 122 -11.62 -1.39 -6.31
N GLN A 123 -11.49 -0.19 -6.87
CA GLN A 123 -10.47 0.10 -7.88
C GLN A 123 -9.07 0.02 -7.27
N ARG A 124 -8.88 0.60 -6.08
CA ARG A 124 -7.61 0.57 -5.34
C ARG A 124 -7.19 -0.87 -5.05
N LEU A 125 -8.08 -1.67 -4.50
CA LEU A 125 -7.83 -3.06 -4.18
C LEU A 125 -7.48 -3.89 -5.43
N ALA A 126 -8.25 -3.75 -6.53
CA ALA A 126 -7.97 -4.45 -7.77
C ALA A 126 -6.62 -4.02 -8.39
N PHE A 127 -6.30 -2.72 -8.34
CA PHE A 127 -5.02 -2.20 -8.81
C PHE A 127 -3.84 -2.75 -7.99
N ILE A 128 -3.92 -2.69 -6.67
CA ILE A 128 -2.85 -3.18 -5.80
C ILE A 128 -2.61 -4.68 -6.03
N LEU A 129 -3.66 -5.49 -6.02
CA LEU A 129 -3.53 -6.94 -6.15
C LEU A 129 -3.01 -7.36 -7.54
N ASN A 130 -3.56 -6.77 -8.62
CA ASN A 130 -3.17 -7.17 -9.98
C ASN A 130 -1.89 -6.48 -10.46
N VAL A 131 -1.75 -5.16 -10.22
CA VAL A 131 -0.69 -4.37 -10.86
C VAL A 131 0.57 -4.31 -10.00
N LEU A 132 0.43 -4.24 -8.67
CA LEU A 132 1.57 -4.08 -7.77
C LEU A 132 2.06 -5.42 -7.18
N ILE A 133 1.13 -6.33 -6.91
CA ILE A 133 1.43 -7.66 -6.34
C ILE A 133 1.52 -8.73 -7.44
N ASP A 134 1.14 -8.40 -8.69
CA ASP A 134 1.18 -9.25 -9.87
C ASP A 134 0.30 -10.51 -9.75
N LEU A 135 -0.82 -10.45 -9.00
CA LEU A 135 -1.76 -11.58 -8.98
C LEU A 135 -2.53 -11.70 -10.30
N PRO A 136 -2.71 -12.93 -10.81
CA PRO A 136 -3.58 -13.19 -11.96
C PRO A 136 -5.01 -12.70 -11.73
N ILE A 137 -5.69 -12.28 -12.81
CA ILE A 137 -7.04 -11.70 -12.73
C ILE A 137 -8.06 -12.64 -12.06
N GLU A 138 -7.99 -13.94 -12.33
CA GLU A 138 -8.86 -14.93 -11.69
C GLU A 138 -8.69 -14.96 -10.16
N GLN A 139 -7.46 -14.81 -9.67
CA GLN A 139 -7.18 -14.77 -8.24
C GLN A 139 -7.64 -13.45 -7.62
N VAL A 140 -7.40 -12.32 -8.30
CA VAL A 140 -7.91 -11.01 -7.86
C VAL A 140 -9.43 -11.05 -7.79
N ALA A 141 -10.10 -11.57 -8.82
CA ALA A 141 -11.55 -11.72 -8.87
C ALA A 141 -12.07 -12.54 -7.68
N SER A 142 -11.38 -13.65 -7.36
CA SER A 142 -11.68 -14.46 -6.18
C SER A 142 -11.51 -13.69 -4.87
N VAL A 143 -10.43 -12.88 -4.72
CA VAL A 143 -10.19 -12.08 -3.52
C VAL A 143 -11.24 -11.00 -3.34
N ILE A 144 -11.57 -10.25 -4.42
CA ILE A 144 -12.52 -9.13 -4.35
C ILE A 144 -13.98 -9.56 -4.50
N GLU A 145 -14.23 -10.87 -4.71
CA GLU A 145 -15.56 -11.48 -4.84
C GLU A 145 -16.37 -10.86 -5.99
N LYS A 146 -15.74 -10.79 -7.18
CA LYS A 146 -16.33 -10.29 -8.41
C LYS A 146 -16.02 -11.22 -9.58
N SER A 147 -16.74 -11.05 -10.70
CA SER A 147 -16.39 -11.73 -11.94
C SER A 147 -15.04 -11.22 -12.48
N GLU A 148 -14.34 -12.06 -13.25
CA GLU A 148 -13.09 -11.66 -13.89
C GLU A 148 -13.27 -10.43 -14.80
N ASN A 149 -14.38 -10.37 -15.55
CA ASN A 149 -14.66 -9.22 -16.42
C ASN A 149 -14.83 -7.93 -15.62
N ALA A 150 -15.59 -7.95 -14.52
CA ALA A 150 -15.72 -6.81 -13.63
C ALA A 150 -14.36 -6.41 -13.02
N THR A 151 -13.50 -7.39 -12.70
CA THR A 151 -12.16 -7.16 -12.17
C THR A 151 -11.27 -6.49 -13.22
N ARG A 152 -11.26 -6.96 -14.49
CA ARG A 152 -10.54 -6.30 -15.60
C ARG A 152 -10.97 -4.84 -15.78
N ILE A 153 -12.27 -4.57 -15.71
CA ILE A 153 -12.80 -3.21 -15.79
C ILE A 153 -12.30 -2.34 -14.63
N LEU A 154 -12.27 -2.86 -13.40
CA LEU A 154 -11.76 -2.13 -12.23
C LEU A 154 -10.28 -1.79 -12.40
N VAL A 155 -9.45 -2.75 -12.82
CA VAL A 155 -8.01 -2.55 -13.07
C VAL A 155 -7.80 -1.54 -14.19
N HIS A 156 -8.54 -1.65 -15.29
CA HIS A 156 -8.45 -0.69 -16.41
C HIS A 156 -8.80 0.73 -15.97
N ARG A 157 -9.95 0.91 -15.29
CA ARG A 157 -10.40 2.23 -14.82
C ARG A 157 -9.44 2.82 -13.78
N SER A 158 -8.84 2.01 -12.90
CA SER A 158 -7.87 2.51 -11.94
C SER A 158 -6.61 3.04 -12.63
N LYS A 159 -6.08 2.32 -13.63
CA LYS A 159 -4.96 2.78 -14.46
C LYS A 159 -5.30 4.08 -15.19
N GLN A 160 -6.49 4.16 -15.78
CA GLN A 160 -6.94 5.33 -16.52
C GLN A 160 -7.06 6.56 -15.59
N ASN A 161 -7.71 6.42 -14.42
CA ASN A 161 -7.87 7.52 -13.48
C ASN A 161 -6.52 8.09 -13.00
N ILE A 162 -5.53 7.22 -12.71
CA ILE A 162 -4.17 7.66 -12.33
C ILE A 162 -3.50 8.36 -13.51
N LYS A 163 -3.57 7.77 -14.71
CA LYS A 163 -3.00 8.35 -15.92
C LYS A 163 -3.59 9.73 -16.22
N ASP A 164 -4.91 9.86 -16.19
CA ASP A 164 -5.60 11.12 -16.47
C ASP A 164 -5.19 12.22 -15.50
N PHE A 165 -5.10 11.89 -14.19
CA PHE A 165 -4.61 12.84 -13.21
C PHE A 165 -3.17 13.29 -13.50
N LEU A 166 -2.27 12.35 -13.78
CA LEU A 166 -0.86 12.66 -14.05
C LEU A 166 -0.70 13.46 -15.35
N CYS A 167 -1.40 13.08 -16.42
CA CYS A 167 -1.37 13.80 -17.69
C CYS A 167 -1.84 15.26 -17.56
N ASN A 168 -2.85 15.50 -16.75
CA ASN A 168 -3.46 16.81 -16.63
C ASN A 168 -2.81 17.72 -15.59
N ASN A 169 -2.08 17.15 -14.62
CA ASN A 169 -1.61 17.92 -13.47
C ASN A 169 -0.09 17.82 -13.21
N CYS A 170 0.55 16.67 -13.47
CA CYS A 170 1.93 16.41 -13.03
C CYS A 170 2.97 16.87 -14.06
N SER A 171 3.91 17.73 -13.66
CA SER A 171 4.99 18.19 -14.53
C SER A 171 6.02 17.13 -14.90
N LEU A 172 6.14 16.07 -14.09
CA LEU A 172 6.99 14.92 -14.41
C LEU A 172 6.42 14.11 -15.59
N TYR A 173 5.11 14.12 -15.75
CA TYR A 173 4.43 13.45 -16.85
C TYR A 173 4.27 14.33 -18.09
N ASN A 174 3.99 15.61 -17.89
CA ASN A 174 3.90 16.64 -18.91
C ASN A 174 4.49 17.94 -18.37
N SER A 175 5.64 18.37 -18.90
CA SER A 175 6.40 19.54 -18.44
C SER A 175 5.64 20.87 -18.47
N GLN A 176 4.54 20.95 -19.22
CA GLN A 176 3.66 22.13 -19.27
C GLN A 176 2.74 22.24 -18.03
N ASN A 177 2.59 21.17 -17.27
CA ASN A 177 1.76 21.18 -16.06
C ASN A 177 2.43 22.00 -14.94
N SER A 178 1.60 22.59 -14.08
CA SER A 178 2.03 23.48 -13.00
C SER A 178 2.52 22.76 -11.76
N CYS A 179 2.03 21.54 -11.48
CA CYS A 179 2.38 20.79 -10.28
C CYS A 179 3.84 20.29 -10.34
N ARG A 180 4.69 20.88 -9.52
CA ARG A 180 6.10 20.50 -9.35
C ARG A 180 6.34 19.96 -7.95
N CYS A 181 7.02 18.80 -7.85
CA CYS A 181 7.28 18.18 -6.55
C CYS A 181 8.08 19.10 -5.61
N GLU A 182 9.01 19.87 -6.15
CA GLU A 182 9.80 20.84 -5.37
C GLU A 182 8.92 21.85 -4.64
N ASN A 183 7.84 22.33 -5.24
CA ASN A 183 6.93 23.31 -4.65
C ASN A 183 6.11 22.77 -3.47
N LEU A 184 6.14 21.47 -3.24
CA LEU A 184 5.44 20.81 -2.12
C LEU A 184 6.36 20.46 -0.94
N ILE A 185 7.66 20.72 -1.06
CA ILE A 185 8.65 20.40 0.00
C ILE A 185 8.30 21.14 1.29
N ASN A 186 8.13 22.48 1.24
CA ASN A 186 7.84 23.29 2.43
C ASN A 186 6.57 22.84 3.16
N PHE A 187 5.51 22.54 2.40
CA PHE A 187 4.27 22.01 2.96
C PHE A 187 4.51 20.64 3.61
N SER A 188 5.19 19.75 2.92
CA SER A 188 5.43 18.38 3.40
C SER A 188 6.32 18.33 4.64
N LEU A 189 7.32 19.22 4.74
CA LEU A 189 8.14 19.42 5.95
C LEU A 189 7.29 19.92 7.12
N LYS A 190 6.45 20.93 6.88
CA LYS A 190 5.55 21.50 7.90
C LYS A 190 4.56 20.47 8.44
N GLN A 191 4.12 19.53 7.62
CA GLN A 191 3.24 18.44 8.03
C GLN A 191 3.97 17.23 8.61
N SER A 192 5.30 17.27 8.69
CA SER A 192 6.14 16.13 9.09
C SER A 192 5.94 14.86 8.23
N TRP A 193 5.55 15.04 6.96
CA TRP A 193 5.38 13.93 6.00
C TRP A 193 6.70 13.49 5.39
N ILE A 194 7.70 14.38 5.37
CA ILE A 194 9.05 14.13 4.89
C ILE A 194 10.08 14.62 5.91
N CYS A 195 11.27 14.04 5.93
CA CYS A 195 12.36 14.43 6.81
C CYS A 195 13.74 14.06 6.23
N LEU A 196 14.79 14.74 6.69
CA LEU A 196 16.18 14.51 6.23
C LEU A 196 16.68 13.07 6.41
N ASN A 197 16.26 12.41 7.48
CA ASN A 197 16.77 11.08 7.86
C ASN A 197 16.12 9.92 7.10
N ASN A 198 15.17 10.19 6.20
CA ASN A 198 14.55 9.16 5.39
C ASN A 198 15.34 9.00 4.08
N PRO A 199 15.92 7.83 3.78
CA PRO A 199 16.64 7.65 2.52
C PRO A 199 15.67 7.81 1.33
N ALA A 200 16.10 8.55 0.32
CA ALA A 200 15.37 8.67 -0.93
C ALA A 200 15.25 7.31 -1.60
N GLN A 201 14.05 6.93 -2.02
CA GLN A 201 13.78 5.64 -2.66
C GLN A 201 13.50 5.77 -4.16
N ILE A 202 13.24 6.98 -4.66
CA ILE A 202 12.84 7.21 -6.06
C ILE A 202 13.81 8.18 -6.73
N GLU A 203 14.75 7.63 -7.49
CA GLU A 203 15.65 8.41 -8.36
C GLU A 203 15.18 8.46 -9.82
N SER A 204 14.17 7.66 -10.20
CA SER A 204 13.81 7.48 -11.61
C SER A 204 12.88 8.55 -12.16
N GLU A 205 13.07 8.89 -13.43
CA GLU A 205 12.18 9.76 -14.19
C GLU A 205 10.84 9.07 -14.44
N ILE A 206 9.76 9.85 -14.45
CA ILE A 206 8.42 9.40 -14.82
C ILE A 206 8.13 9.89 -16.24
N LYS A 207 8.10 8.96 -17.20
CA LYS A 207 7.77 9.27 -18.61
C LYS A 207 6.44 8.69 -19.04
N ASP A 208 6.04 7.59 -18.44
CA ASP A 208 4.79 6.91 -18.77
C ASP A 208 4.17 6.20 -17.55
N LEU A 209 3.01 5.56 -17.75
CA LEU A 209 2.34 4.80 -16.70
C LEU A 209 3.14 3.58 -16.21
N LYS A 210 4.06 3.03 -17.03
CA LYS A 210 4.90 1.90 -16.62
C LYS A 210 5.93 2.35 -15.59
N ASP A 211 6.49 3.55 -15.75
CA ASP A 211 7.41 4.14 -14.79
C ASP A 211 6.71 4.36 -13.44
N VAL A 212 5.48 4.91 -13.47
CA VAL A 212 4.65 5.06 -12.26
C VAL A 212 4.38 3.72 -11.58
N ILE A 213 4.05 2.68 -12.35
CA ILE A 213 3.86 1.33 -11.81
C ILE A 213 5.18 0.79 -11.23
N GLY A 214 6.31 1.03 -11.91
CA GLY A 214 7.63 0.69 -11.43
C GLY A 214 7.93 1.32 -10.07
N LEU A 215 7.66 2.62 -9.94
CA LEU A 215 7.81 3.35 -8.67
C LEU A 215 6.92 2.77 -7.56
N TYR A 216 5.66 2.48 -7.85
CA TYR A 216 4.80 1.79 -6.87
C TYR A 216 5.37 0.44 -6.43
N LYS A 217 6.05 -0.30 -7.31
CA LYS A 217 6.67 -1.59 -6.97
C LYS A 217 7.92 -1.41 -6.11
N THR A 218 8.73 -0.38 -6.36
CA THR A 218 9.91 -0.07 -5.52
C THR A 218 9.54 0.36 -4.11
N LEU A 219 8.42 1.05 -3.91
CA LEU A 219 7.90 1.39 -2.58
C LEU A 219 7.55 0.17 -1.70
N GLN A 220 7.60 -1.04 -2.24
CA GLN A 220 7.40 -2.28 -1.46
C GLN A 220 8.52 -2.57 -0.47
N GLU A 221 9.69 -1.97 -0.63
CA GLU A 221 10.86 -2.28 0.21
C GLU A 221 10.84 -1.64 1.60
N THR A 222 9.87 -0.78 1.90
CA THR A 222 9.74 -0.10 3.21
C THR A 222 9.01 -0.90 4.28
N TYR A 223 8.99 -2.22 4.16
CA TYR A 223 8.47 -3.08 5.24
C TYR A 223 9.26 -2.86 6.53
N PRO A 224 8.61 -2.59 7.68
CA PRO A 224 9.30 -2.39 8.93
C PRO A 224 10.07 -3.65 9.31
N THR A 225 11.39 -3.51 9.44
CA THR A 225 12.28 -4.61 9.78
C THR A 225 12.40 -4.78 11.30
N ASN A 226 12.61 -6.01 11.74
CA ASN A 226 13.05 -6.50 13.06
C ASN A 226 12.06 -6.43 14.23
N ASP A 227 11.53 -5.28 14.67
CA ASP A 227 10.71 -5.25 15.89
C ASP A 227 9.24 -5.65 15.67
N PHE A 228 8.70 -5.34 14.48
CA PHE A 228 7.34 -5.74 14.12
C PHE A 228 7.26 -7.26 13.92
N ASP A 229 8.20 -7.84 13.15
CA ASP A 229 8.28 -9.29 12.92
C ASP A 229 8.42 -10.06 14.24
N LYS A 230 9.28 -9.60 15.15
CA LYS A 230 9.46 -10.21 16.47
C LYS A 230 8.20 -10.16 17.32
N ARG A 231 7.49 -9.01 17.33
CA ARG A 231 6.23 -8.87 18.09
C ARG A 231 5.13 -9.78 17.56
N VAL A 232 4.98 -9.89 16.25
CA VAL A 232 3.97 -10.78 15.65
C VAL A 232 4.35 -12.24 15.86
N GLN A 233 5.63 -12.61 15.71
CA GLN A 233 6.11 -13.97 15.99
C GLN A 233 5.89 -14.36 17.47
N GLN A 234 6.12 -13.46 18.40
CA GLN A 234 5.91 -13.69 19.83
C GLN A 234 4.42 -13.86 20.15
N LEU A 235 3.55 -12.99 19.60
CA LEU A 235 2.09 -13.11 19.74
C LEU A 235 1.53 -14.39 19.12
N LEU A 236 2.13 -14.87 18.03
CA LEU A 236 1.76 -16.14 17.40
C LEU A 236 2.22 -17.34 18.22
N ALA A 237 3.44 -17.29 18.77
CA ALA A 237 3.96 -18.32 19.67
C ALA A 237 3.09 -18.47 20.93
N ASP A 238 2.79 -17.35 21.61
CA ASP A 238 1.94 -17.34 22.82
C ASP A 238 0.53 -17.91 22.56
N LYS A 239 -0.04 -17.66 21.34
CA LYS A 239 -1.35 -18.21 20.98
C LYS A 239 -1.32 -19.64 20.49
N VAL A 240 -0.22 -20.08 19.87
CA VAL A 240 -0.03 -21.49 19.49
C VAL A 240 0.08 -22.33 20.77
N ASP A 241 0.81 -21.88 21.78
CA ASP A 241 0.89 -22.54 23.07
C ASP A 241 -0.48 -22.59 23.77
N PHE A 242 -1.26 -21.51 23.71
CA PHE A 242 -2.64 -21.50 24.20
C PHE A 242 -3.56 -22.50 23.49
N LEU A 243 -3.43 -22.65 22.17
CA LEU A 243 -4.22 -23.61 21.36
C LEU A 243 -3.80 -25.07 21.63
N ILE A 244 -2.50 -25.31 21.87
CA ILE A 244 -1.96 -26.62 22.22
C ILE A 244 -2.42 -27.03 23.62
N LEU A 245 -2.37 -26.11 24.60
CA LEU A 245 -2.83 -26.32 25.97
C LEU A 245 -4.34 -26.58 26.05
N ASN A 246 -5.13 -26.10 25.09
CA ASN A 246 -6.58 -26.35 25.02
C ASN A 246 -6.98 -27.50 24.09
N GLY A 247 -6.05 -28.40 23.76
CA GLY A 247 -6.32 -29.68 23.07
C GLY A 247 -6.65 -29.58 21.57
N LYS A 248 -6.43 -28.40 20.95
CA LYS A 248 -6.55 -28.25 19.49
C LYS A 248 -5.20 -28.57 18.83
N LYS A 249 -5.05 -29.79 18.31
CA LYS A 249 -3.91 -30.14 17.45
C LYS A 249 -3.93 -29.26 16.20
N VAL A 250 -2.94 -28.40 16.07
CA VAL A 250 -2.62 -27.73 14.80
C VAL A 250 -1.95 -28.78 13.91
N LYS A 251 -2.67 -29.25 12.89
CA LYS A 251 -2.13 -30.13 11.86
C LYS A 251 -1.40 -29.33 10.79
#